data_e7a0b1e1aa90a71677af6fd67345f70e
#
_entry.id   e7a0b1e1aa90a71677af6fd67345f70e
#
_cell.length_a   1.000
_cell.length_b   1.000
_cell.length_c   1.000
_cell.angle_alpha   90.00
_cell.angle_beta   90.00
_cell.angle_gamma   90.00
#
_symmetry.space_group_name_H-M   'P 1'
#
loop_
_entity.id
_entity.type
_entity.pdbx_description
1 polymer ?
#
loop_
_entity_poly.entity_id
_entity_poly.type
_entity_poly.pdbx_seq_one_letter_code
_entity_poly.pdbx_strand_id
1 'polypeptide(L)'
;MKVLVIEDTVTSATLVCHQLTKMGLSASHARDGASGIEMFKRERPDLVLLDIIMPGMDGFEVAHRIRQLERDGDWTPIIFLTARASDGDLQRAIEVGGDDYLVKPVSEVVLKAKVGAMQRIAQMRYSLLVLTRKLDDANRELTRLSAVDGLTGIANRRRFDESLRREWRRASRAESPMSLLIVDVDCFKPFNDNYGHQVGDECLKAVARTLEQKLRRPTDLVARYGGEEFAAVLPETELEGALGVAELMRDGVESLAITHRFSVAANVVTISAGVASMVPARGDENGFERLLKSADDALYRAKKSGRNRVAAGLQDDMEIGLQA
;
A
#
# COMPACT_ATOMS: atom_id res chain seq x y z
N MET A 1 -8.16 1.83 33.47
CA MET A 1 -9.18 1.03 32.75
C MET A 1 -10.54 1.47 33.24
N LYS A 2 -11.44 1.81 32.34
CA LYS A 2 -12.83 2.20 32.59
C LYS A 2 -13.74 0.99 32.39
N VAL A 3 -14.57 0.66 33.32
CA VAL A 3 -15.50 -0.47 33.25
C VAL A 3 -16.92 0.08 33.31
N LEU A 4 -17.74 -0.27 32.32
CA LEU A 4 -19.17 0.02 32.32
C LEU A 4 -19.91 -1.20 32.84
N VAL A 5 -20.67 -1.03 33.90
CA VAL A 5 -21.56 -2.05 34.48
C VAL A 5 -22.99 -1.73 34.05
N ILE A 6 -23.64 -2.64 33.33
CA ILE A 6 -25.05 -2.52 32.90
C ILE A 6 -25.83 -3.57 33.65
N GLU A 7 -26.60 -3.17 34.65
CA GLU A 7 -27.28 -4.03 35.61
C GLU A 7 -28.49 -3.27 36.18
N ASP A 8 -29.67 -3.86 36.13
CA ASP A 8 -30.92 -3.24 36.63
C ASP A 8 -31.05 -3.28 38.16
N THR A 9 -30.44 -4.30 38.79
CA THR A 9 -30.51 -4.49 40.24
C THR A 9 -29.43 -3.65 40.94
N VAL A 10 -29.86 -2.57 41.59
CA VAL A 10 -28.99 -1.61 42.28
C VAL A 10 -28.00 -2.26 43.26
N THR A 11 -28.48 -3.26 44.03
CA THR A 11 -27.64 -3.97 45.02
C THR A 11 -26.48 -4.74 44.32
N SER A 12 -26.81 -5.46 43.24
CA SER A 12 -25.81 -6.19 42.41
C SER A 12 -24.81 -5.24 41.80
N ALA A 13 -25.29 -4.20 41.14
CA ALA A 13 -24.46 -3.16 40.54
C ALA A 13 -23.49 -2.48 41.54
N THR A 14 -24.02 -2.11 42.73
CA THR A 14 -23.20 -1.47 43.78
C THR A 14 -22.10 -2.40 44.28
N LEU A 15 -22.39 -3.69 44.45
CA LEU A 15 -21.40 -4.67 44.87
C LEU A 15 -20.29 -4.81 43.82
N VAL A 16 -20.66 -4.99 42.56
CA VAL A 16 -19.68 -5.13 41.46
C VAL A 16 -18.85 -3.86 41.28
N CYS A 17 -19.46 -2.67 41.30
CA CYS A 17 -18.74 -1.40 41.20
C CYS A 17 -17.79 -1.20 42.41
N HIS A 18 -18.19 -1.59 43.60
CA HIS A 18 -17.31 -1.52 44.76
C HIS A 18 -16.08 -2.44 44.62
N GLN A 19 -16.29 -3.68 44.17
CA GLN A 19 -15.20 -4.63 43.94
C GLN A 19 -14.24 -4.11 42.87
N LEU A 20 -14.74 -3.53 41.74
CA LEU A 20 -13.93 -2.94 40.69
C LEU A 20 -13.12 -1.74 41.21
N THR A 21 -13.74 -0.85 42.00
CA THR A 21 -13.06 0.31 42.61
C THR A 21 -11.93 -0.14 43.55
N LYS A 22 -12.17 -1.19 44.33
CA LYS A 22 -11.16 -1.80 45.21
C LYS A 22 -9.98 -2.38 44.45
N MET A 23 -10.18 -2.78 43.18
CA MET A 23 -9.13 -3.20 42.25
C MET A 23 -8.41 -2.01 41.56
N GLY A 24 -8.76 -0.77 41.88
CA GLY A 24 -8.20 0.42 41.29
C GLY A 24 -8.77 0.77 39.90
N LEU A 25 -9.92 0.24 39.54
CA LEU A 25 -10.59 0.47 38.28
C LEU A 25 -11.66 1.56 38.42
N SER A 26 -11.87 2.34 37.34
CA SER A 26 -12.96 3.31 37.27
C SER A 26 -14.22 2.60 36.78
N ALA A 27 -15.26 2.53 37.61
CA ALA A 27 -16.53 1.87 37.28
C ALA A 27 -17.63 2.93 37.11
N SER A 28 -18.40 2.82 36.02
CA SER A 28 -19.66 3.53 35.80
C SER A 28 -20.80 2.54 35.72
N HIS A 29 -22.02 2.97 36.08
CA HIS A 29 -23.17 2.10 36.13
C HIS A 29 -24.36 2.66 35.33
N ALA A 30 -24.93 1.83 34.49
CA ALA A 30 -26.20 2.03 33.79
C ALA A 30 -27.27 1.06 34.31
N ARG A 31 -28.49 1.55 34.51
CA ARG A 31 -29.58 0.78 35.13
C ARG A 31 -30.44 -0.02 34.14
N ASP A 32 -30.21 0.15 32.87
CA ASP A 32 -30.95 -0.52 31.80
C ASP A 32 -30.10 -0.53 30.49
N GLY A 33 -30.53 -1.34 29.52
CA GLY A 33 -29.79 -1.50 28.27
C GLY A 33 -29.70 -0.21 27.45
N ALA A 34 -30.74 0.63 27.44
CA ALA A 34 -30.74 1.87 26.64
C ALA A 34 -29.74 2.89 27.19
N SER A 35 -29.76 3.14 28.50
CA SER A 35 -28.75 4.00 29.15
C SER A 35 -27.36 3.43 29.06
N GLY A 36 -27.21 2.09 29.10
CA GLY A 36 -25.91 1.41 28.88
C GLY A 36 -25.31 1.70 27.51
N ILE A 37 -26.11 1.62 26.46
CA ILE A 37 -25.65 1.92 25.09
C ILE A 37 -25.24 3.39 24.95
N GLU A 38 -26.00 4.32 25.51
CA GLU A 38 -25.66 5.76 25.47
C GLU A 38 -24.39 6.05 26.29
N MET A 39 -24.20 5.43 27.42
CA MET A 39 -22.97 5.54 28.21
C MET A 39 -21.79 4.93 27.47
N PHE A 40 -21.95 3.79 26.79
CA PHE A 40 -20.93 3.17 25.98
C PHE A 40 -20.44 4.12 24.87
N LYS A 41 -21.35 4.76 24.14
CA LYS A 41 -21.02 5.75 23.11
C LYS A 41 -20.21 6.93 23.66
N ARG A 42 -20.64 7.44 24.80
CA ARG A 42 -20.06 8.66 25.41
C ARG A 42 -18.72 8.39 26.09
N GLU A 43 -18.60 7.30 26.84
CA GLU A 43 -17.49 7.06 27.74
C GLU A 43 -16.39 6.19 27.14
N ARG A 44 -16.72 5.43 26.08
CA ARG A 44 -15.83 4.47 25.44
C ARG A 44 -15.10 3.62 26.48
N PRO A 45 -15.81 2.73 27.22
CA PRO A 45 -15.21 1.91 28.25
C PRO A 45 -14.23 0.90 27.68
N ASP A 46 -13.28 0.45 28.51
CA ASP A 46 -12.30 -0.59 28.17
C ASP A 46 -12.85 -2.01 28.42
N LEU A 47 -13.96 -2.14 29.15
CA LEU A 47 -14.64 -3.39 29.47
C LEU A 47 -16.11 -3.11 29.79
N VAL A 48 -17.00 -3.99 29.36
CA VAL A 48 -18.43 -3.99 29.76
C VAL A 48 -18.74 -5.23 30.60
N LEU A 49 -19.35 -5.02 31.75
CA LEU A 49 -20.02 -6.08 32.52
C LEU A 49 -21.51 -5.91 32.30
N LEU A 50 -22.19 -6.93 31.77
CA LEU A 50 -23.54 -6.82 31.23
C LEU A 50 -24.46 -7.89 31.78
N ASP A 51 -25.49 -7.49 32.51
CA ASP A 51 -26.53 -8.43 32.94
C ASP A 51 -27.30 -8.96 31.72
N ILE A 52 -27.54 -10.26 31.71
CA ILE A 52 -28.35 -10.90 30.67
C ILE A 52 -29.84 -10.53 30.83
N ILE A 53 -30.35 -10.57 32.06
CA ILE A 53 -31.80 -10.41 32.33
C ILE A 53 -32.06 -8.99 32.81
N MET A 54 -32.58 -8.15 31.94
CA MET A 54 -32.98 -6.79 32.28
C MET A 54 -34.35 -6.45 31.68
N PRO A 55 -35.13 -5.57 32.33
CA PRO A 55 -36.42 -5.12 31.79
C PRO A 55 -36.25 -4.36 30.44
N GLY A 56 -37.14 -4.63 29.52
CA GLY A 56 -37.21 -3.94 28.22
C GLY A 56 -36.23 -4.48 27.19
N MET A 57 -34.94 -4.25 27.37
CA MET A 57 -33.87 -4.73 26.48
C MET A 57 -32.97 -5.71 27.22
N ASP A 58 -32.89 -6.95 26.75
CA ASP A 58 -32.01 -7.97 27.36
C ASP A 58 -30.54 -7.70 27.06
N GLY A 59 -29.65 -8.36 27.82
CA GLY A 59 -28.21 -8.19 27.66
C GLY A 59 -27.68 -8.65 26.30
N PHE A 60 -28.32 -9.60 25.66
CA PHE A 60 -27.92 -10.08 24.34
C PHE A 60 -28.17 -9.03 23.27
N GLU A 61 -29.29 -8.34 23.31
CA GLU A 61 -29.63 -7.23 22.45
C GLU A 61 -28.63 -6.04 22.64
N VAL A 62 -28.31 -5.74 23.92
CA VAL A 62 -27.32 -4.69 24.24
C VAL A 62 -25.95 -5.05 23.67
N ALA A 63 -25.48 -6.28 23.86
CA ALA A 63 -24.18 -6.74 23.31
C ALA A 63 -24.13 -6.62 21.76
N HIS A 64 -25.20 -7.09 21.12
CA HIS A 64 -25.32 -6.98 19.65
C HIS A 64 -25.23 -5.52 19.17
N ARG A 65 -25.92 -4.59 19.82
CA ARG A 65 -25.86 -3.16 19.49
C ARG A 65 -24.51 -2.54 19.80
N ILE A 66 -23.83 -2.94 20.86
CA ILE A 66 -22.46 -2.51 21.15
C ILE A 66 -21.52 -2.94 20.02
N ARG A 67 -21.60 -4.18 19.54
CA ARG A 67 -20.79 -4.68 18.42
C ARG A 67 -21.02 -3.89 17.13
N GLN A 68 -22.25 -3.47 16.86
CA GLN A 68 -22.58 -2.61 15.72
C GLN A 68 -22.00 -1.18 15.81
N LEU A 69 -21.70 -0.71 17.02
CA LEU A 69 -21.13 0.62 17.29
C LEU A 69 -19.60 0.62 17.25
N GLU A 70 -18.97 -0.55 17.29
CA GLU A 70 -17.52 -0.67 17.13
C GLU A 70 -17.12 -0.44 15.68
N ARG A 71 -15.98 0.24 15.48
CA ARG A 71 -15.38 0.45 14.15
C ARG A 71 -14.45 -0.71 13.83
N ASP A 72 -14.07 -0.81 12.56
CA ASP A 72 -13.07 -1.79 12.15
C ASP A 72 -11.78 -1.64 12.97
N GLY A 73 -11.45 -2.71 13.68
CA GLY A 73 -10.29 -2.74 14.57
C GLY A 73 -10.58 -2.41 16.05
N ASP A 74 -11.74 -1.83 16.40
CA ASP A 74 -12.16 -1.65 17.79
C ASP A 74 -12.64 -3.00 18.38
N TRP A 75 -12.41 -3.19 19.64
CA TRP A 75 -12.95 -4.33 20.40
C TRP A 75 -12.97 -4.00 21.89
N THR A 76 -14.14 -3.96 22.46
CA THR A 76 -14.36 -3.80 23.89
C THR A 76 -14.84 -5.11 24.47
N PRO A 77 -14.10 -5.78 25.35
CA PRO A 77 -14.55 -7.04 25.93
C PRO A 77 -15.88 -6.87 26.67
N ILE A 78 -16.79 -7.85 26.48
CA ILE A 78 -18.08 -7.93 27.13
C ILE A 78 -18.11 -9.20 27.97
N ILE A 79 -18.26 -9.05 29.30
CA ILE A 79 -18.46 -10.16 30.22
C ILE A 79 -19.92 -10.13 30.68
N PHE A 80 -20.65 -11.19 30.39
CA PHE A 80 -22.04 -11.32 30.84
C PHE A 80 -22.14 -11.65 32.32
N LEU A 81 -23.12 -11.07 33.00
CA LEU A 81 -23.53 -11.42 34.38
C LEU A 81 -24.78 -12.29 34.27
N THR A 82 -24.79 -13.49 34.85
CA THR A 82 -25.90 -14.43 34.73
C THR A 82 -26.25 -15.06 36.08
N ALA A 83 -27.53 -15.29 36.34
CA ALA A 83 -27.98 -16.02 37.53
C ALA A 83 -27.75 -17.55 37.41
N ARG A 84 -27.67 -18.08 36.19
CA ARG A 84 -27.39 -19.49 35.90
C ARG A 84 -26.58 -19.59 34.61
N ALA A 85 -25.62 -20.51 34.59
CA ALA A 85 -24.92 -20.88 33.37
C ALA A 85 -25.65 -22.11 32.78
N SER A 86 -26.66 -21.87 31.92
CA SER A 86 -27.17 -22.94 31.06
C SER A 86 -26.36 -23.00 29.79
N ASP A 87 -26.17 -24.20 29.21
CA ASP A 87 -25.42 -24.35 27.97
C ASP A 87 -26.01 -23.51 26.81
N GLY A 88 -27.35 -23.36 26.78
CA GLY A 88 -28.04 -22.55 25.78
C GLY A 88 -27.77 -21.04 25.92
N ASP A 89 -27.73 -20.52 27.16
CA ASP A 89 -27.41 -19.10 27.41
C ASP A 89 -25.94 -18.81 27.06
N LEU A 90 -25.03 -19.77 27.34
CA LEU A 90 -23.63 -19.68 27.01
C LEU A 90 -23.42 -19.60 25.49
N GLN A 91 -24.06 -20.51 24.74
CA GLN A 91 -23.98 -20.52 23.29
C GLN A 91 -24.49 -19.20 22.72
N ARG A 92 -25.63 -18.71 23.16
CA ARG A 92 -26.20 -17.43 22.72
C ARG A 92 -25.29 -16.25 23.09
N ALA A 93 -24.66 -16.26 24.26
CA ALA A 93 -23.73 -15.21 24.69
C ALA A 93 -22.52 -15.09 23.72
N ILE A 94 -21.97 -16.22 23.28
CA ILE A 94 -20.87 -16.25 22.30
C ILE A 94 -21.35 -15.76 20.93
N GLU A 95 -22.50 -16.23 20.44
CA GLU A 95 -23.06 -15.86 19.15
C GLU A 95 -23.33 -14.36 19.01
N VAL A 96 -23.70 -13.66 20.05
CA VAL A 96 -23.93 -12.21 20.05
C VAL A 96 -22.67 -11.40 20.32
N GLY A 97 -21.50 -12.06 20.44
CA GLY A 97 -20.20 -11.40 20.58
C GLY A 97 -19.79 -11.13 22.02
N GLY A 98 -20.28 -11.87 22.99
CA GLY A 98 -19.74 -11.88 24.35
C GLY A 98 -18.40 -12.59 24.42
N ASP A 99 -17.52 -12.14 25.29
CA ASP A 99 -16.15 -12.68 25.41
C ASP A 99 -16.02 -13.63 26.61
N ASP A 100 -16.86 -13.45 27.64
CA ASP A 100 -16.88 -14.29 28.86
C ASP A 100 -18.15 -14.09 29.65
N TYR A 101 -18.34 -14.83 30.78
CA TYR A 101 -19.46 -14.69 31.68
C TYR A 101 -19.05 -14.82 33.17
N LEU A 102 -19.86 -14.26 34.04
CA LEU A 102 -19.76 -14.35 35.51
C LEU A 102 -21.11 -14.79 36.11
N VAL A 103 -21.08 -15.78 36.99
CA VAL A 103 -22.29 -16.25 37.67
C VAL A 103 -22.53 -15.39 38.91
N LYS A 104 -23.76 -14.93 39.09
CA LYS A 104 -24.24 -14.22 40.30
C LYS A 104 -24.53 -15.21 41.43
N PRO A 105 -24.16 -14.89 42.71
CA PRO A 105 -23.49 -13.68 43.16
C PRO A 105 -22.02 -13.64 42.73
N VAL A 106 -21.58 -12.46 42.21
CA VAL A 106 -20.24 -12.28 41.63
C VAL A 106 -19.17 -12.40 42.71
N SER A 107 -18.34 -13.43 42.60
CA SER A 107 -17.18 -13.63 43.48
C SER A 107 -16.08 -12.64 43.17
N GLU A 108 -15.55 -11.93 44.17
CA GLU A 108 -14.44 -10.98 44.02
C GLU A 108 -13.20 -11.64 43.36
N VAL A 109 -12.89 -12.87 43.72
CA VAL A 109 -11.75 -13.62 43.19
C VAL A 109 -11.93 -13.93 41.70
N VAL A 110 -13.14 -14.38 41.32
CA VAL A 110 -13.45 -14.73 39.93
C VAL A 110 -13.52 -13.46 39.08
N LEU A 111 -14.14 -12.38 39.58
CA LEU A 111 -14.17 -11.09 38.91
C LEU A 111 -12.73 -10.57 38.61
N LYS A 112 -11.87 -10.59 39.63
CA LYS A 112 -10.49 -10.17 39.49
C LYS A 112 -9.72 -10.99 38.46
N ALA A 113 -9.92 -12.32 38.46
CA ALA A 113 -9.25 -13.19 37.51
C ALA A 113 -9.69 -12.91 36.06
N LYS A 114 -11.01 -12.77 35.81
CA LYS A 114 -11.57 -12.55 34.49
C LYS A 114 -11.27 -11.15 33.95
N VAL A 115 -11.43 -10.11 34.77
CA VAL A 115 -11.03 -8.74 34.39
C VAL A 115 -9.55 -8.68 34.09
N GLY A 116 -8.69 -9.28 34.90
CA GLY A 116 -7.26 -9.36 34.65
C GLY A 116 -6.92 -10.12 33.36
N ALA A 117 -7.66 -11.15 33.00
CA ALA A 117 -7.50 -11.83 31.71
C ALA A 117 -7.85 -10.92 30.54
N MET A 118 -8.99 -10.21 30.60
CA MET A 118 -9.40 -9.26 29.57
C MET A 118 -8.40 -8.09 29.40
N GLN A 119 -7.84 -7.58 30.50
CA GLN A 119 -6.79 -6.58 30.45
C GLN A 119 -5.56 -7.07 29.68
N ARG A 120 -5.10 -8.30 29.94
CA ARG A 120 -3.95 -8.87 29.21
C ARG A 120 -4.24 -9.06 27.73
N ILE A 121 -5.43 -9.53 27.37
CA ILE A 121 -5.87 -9.69 25.97
C ILE A 121 -5.91 -8.34 25.27
N ALA A 122 -6.50 -7.33 25.87
CA ALA A 122 -6.56 -5.98 25.32
C ALA A 122 -5.15 -5.39 25.10
N GLN A 123 -4.26 -5.58 26.08
CA GLN A 123 -2.87 -5.11 25.99
C GLN A 123 -2.08 -5.85 24.91
N MET A 124 -2.22 -7.17 24.78
CA MET A 124 -1.58 -7.94 23.71
C MET A 124 -2.09 -7.51 22.33
N ARG A 125 -3.39 -7.28 22.18
CA ARG A 125 -3.99 -6.81 20.94
C ARG A 125 -3.46 -5.42 20.55
N TYR A 126 -3.42 -4.49 21.50
CA TYR A 126 -2.83 -3.16 21.26
C TYR A 126 -1.37 -3.25 20.84
N SER A 127 -0.57 -4.06 21.53
CA SER A 127 0.83 -4.28 21.19
C SER A 127 1.00 -4.85 19.78
N LEU A 128 0.15 -5.79 19.37
CA LEU A 128 0.15 -6.37 18.04
C LEU A 128 -0.14 -5.32 16.96
N LEU A 129 -1.15 -4.47 17.16
CA LEU A 129 -1.48 -3.38 16.23
C LEU A 129 -0.32 -2.39 16.06
N VAL A 130 0.35 -2.04 17.16
CA VAL A 130 1.52 -1.14 17.13
C VAL A 130 2.69 -1.79 16.39
N LEU A 131 2.96 -3.08 16.63
CA LEU A 131 4.02 -3.83 15.95
C LEU A 131 3.75 -3.95 14.45
N THR A 132 2.53 -4.25 14.05
CA THR A 132 2.13 -4.34 12.64
C THR A 132 2.38 -3.01 11.92
N ARG A 133 1.98 -1.89 12.51
CA ARG A 133 2.26 -0.56 11.93
C ARG A 133 3.76 -0.28 11.77
N LYS A 134 4.56 -0.59 12.80
CA LYS A 134 6.02 -0.42 12.73
C LYS A 134 6.65 -1.28 11.65
N LEU A 135 6.16 -2.51 11.47
CA LEU A 135 6.63 -3.42 10.43
C LEU A 135 6.29 -2.88 9.03
N ASP A 136 5.08 -2.36 8.85
CA ASP A 136 4.67 -1.73 7.58
C ASP A 136 5.53 -0.51 7.24
N ASP A 137 5.80 0.36 8.23
CA ASP A 137 6.65 1.53 8.04
C ASP A 137 8.09 1.15 7.71
N ALA A 138 8.66 0.16 8.41
CA ALA A 138 9.99 -0.36 8.12
C ALA A 138 10.08 -1.01 6.73
N ASN A 139 9.04 -1.75 6.33
CA ASN A 139 8.99 -2.37 5.01
C ASN A 139 8.86 -1.33 3.88
N ARG A 140 8.08 -0.26 4.09
CA ARG A 140 8.00 0.88 3.16
C ARG A 140 9.35 1.57 3.01
N GLU A 141 10.08 1.78 4.11
CA GLU A 141 11.41 2.40 4.08
C GLU A 141 12.44 1.51 3.39
N LEU A 142 12.46 0.20 3.66
CA LEU A 142 13.28 -0.77 2.94
C LEU A 142 12.98 -0.80 1.44
N THR A 143 11.69 -0.71 1.08
CA THR A 143 11.25 -0.63 -0.31
C THR A 143 11.73 0.66 -0.96
N ARG A 144 11.67 1.80 -0.25
CA ARG A 144 12.20 3.09 -0.72
C ARG A 144 13.70 3.04 -0.96
N LEU A 145 14.46 2.50 -0.02
CA LEU A 145 15.93 2.36 -0.12
C LEU A 145 16.34 1.43 -1.26
N SER A 146 15.57 0.38 -1.54
CA SER A 146 15.82 -0.58 -2.63
C SER A 146 15.18 -0.18 -3.97
N ALA A 147 14.66 1.03 -4.12
CA ALA A 147 13.98 1.51 -5.33
C ALA A 147 14.89 2.30 -6.27
N VAL A 148 16.12 2.54 -5.86
CA VAL A 148 17.11 3.38 -6.56
C VAL A 148 18.22 2.50 -7.09
N ASP A 149 18.77 2.85 -8.28
CA ASP A 149 19.97 2.24 -8.84
C ASP A 149 21.22 2.78 -8.14
N GLY A 150 22.04 1.89 -7.59
CA GLY A 150 23.19 2.24 -6.77
C GLY A 150 24.30 3.02 -7.52
N LEU A 151 24.37 2.93 -8.85
CA LEU A 151 25.33 3.67 -9.65
C LEU A 151 24.83 5.06 -10.03
N THR A 152 23.62 5.11 -10.60
CA THR A 152 23.12 6.32 -11.29
C THR A 152 22.26 7.21 -10.38
N GLY A 153 21.73 6.68 -9.27
CA GLY A 153 20.90 7.42 -8.34
C GLY A 153 19.43 7.62 -8.79
N ILE A 154 19.07 7.26 -10.03
CA ILE A 154 17.68 7.27 -10.50
C ILE A 154 16.96 5.97 -10.11
N ALA A 155 15.68 5.83 -10.46
CA ALA A 155 14.93 4.60 -10.18
C ALA A 155 15.61 3.37 -10.79
N ASN A 156 15.52 2.23 -10.12
CA ASN A 156 15.96 0.94 -10.63
C ASN A 156 14.85 0.21 -11.41
N ARG A 157 15.20 -0.91 -12.05
CA ARG A 157 14.27 -1.75 -12.82
C ARG A 157 13.04 -2.16 -12.02
N ARG A 158 13.21 -2.53 -10.74
CA ARG A 158 12.06 -2.93 -9.91
C ARG A 158 11.06 -1.79 -9.75
N ARG A 159 11.54 -0.58 -9.44
CA ARG A 159 10.66 0.60 -9.32
C ARG A 159 9.99 0.94 -10.66
N PHE A 160 10.68 0.74 -11.78
CA PHE A 160 10.10 0.88 -13.11
C PHE A 160 8.93 -0.10 -13.29
N ASP A 161 9.14 -1.40 -13.04
CA ASP A 161 8.11 -2.44 -13.20
C ASP A 161 6.88 -2.18 -12.31
N GLU A 162 7.10 -1.75 -11.06
CA GLU A 162 6.03 -1.36 -10.14
C GLU A 162 5.26 -0.13 -10.64
N SER A 163 5.96 0.88 -11.15
CA SER A 163 5.35 2.10 -11.70
C SER A 163 4.58 1.82 -12.97
N LEU A 164 5.15 1.06 -13.90
CA LEU A 164 4.51 0.67 -15.15
C LEU A 164 3.16 -0.01 -14.90
N ARG A 165 3.12 -1.03 -14.03
CA ARG A 165 1.90 -1.74 -13.67
C ARG A 165 0.87 -0.85 -12.95
N ARG A 166 1.32 0.06 -12.10
CA ARG A 166 0.45 1.00 -11.39
C ARG A 166 -0.21 1.99 -12.34
N GLU A 167 0.61 2.63 -13.19
CA GLU A 167 0.14 3.64 -14.14
C GLU A 167 -0.71 3.00 -15.25
N TRP A 168 -0.37 1.77 -15.68
CA TRP A 168 -1.21 1.00 -16.60
C TRP A 168 -2.63 0.79 -16.08
N ARG A 169 -2.75 0.33 -14.82
CA ARG A 169 -4.07 0.17 -14.18
C ARG A 169 -4.81 1.50 -14.01
N ARG A 170 -4.08 2.60 -13.78
CA ARG A 170 -4.68 3.92 -13.71
C ARG A 170 -5.19 4.38 -15.07
N ALA A 171 -4.38 4.27 -16.10
CA ALA A 171 -4.72 4.61 -17.48
C ALA A 171 -5.91 3.77 -18.01
N SER A 172 -5.95 2.46 -17.70
CA SER A 172 -7.07 1.58 -18.06
C SER A 172 -8.39 2.01 -17.41
N ARG A 173 -8.38 2.53 -16.18
CA ARG A 173 -9.60 3.06 -15.54
C ARG A 173 -10.04 4.41 -16.08
N ALA A 174 -9.08 5.25 -16.45
CA ALA A 174 -9.29 6.60 -16.94
C ALA A 174 -9.46 6.65 -18.47
N GLU A 175 -9.24 5.52 -19.16
CA GLU A 175 -9.21 5.45 -20.63
C GLU A 175 -8.28 6.52 -21.24
N SER A 176 -7.13 6.75 -20.57
CA SER A 176 -6.16 7.77 -20.94
C SER A 176 -4.92 7.16 -21.60
N PRO A 177 -4.23 7.89 -22.48
CA PRO A 177 -3.02 7.42 -23.14
C PRO A 177 -1.89 7.21 -22.13
N MET A 178 -1.06 6.20 -22.38
CA MET A 178 0.16 5.93 -21.63
C MET A 178 1.27 5.62 -22.61
N SER A 179 2.41 6.29 -22.46
CA SER A 179 3.58 6.10 -23.29
C SER A 179 4.75 5.50 -22.51
N LEU A 180 5.57 4.77 -23.23
CA LEU A 180 6.77 4.11 -22.72
C LEU A 180 7.94 4.41 -23.66
N LEU A 181 9.09 4.70 -23.07
CA LEU A 181 10.37 4.82 -23.77
C LEU A 181 11.30 3.71 -23.30
N ILE A 182 11.99 3.06 -24.23
CA ILE A 182 13.18 2.24 -23.97
C ILE A 182 14.35 2.93 -24.64
N VAL A 183 15.42 3.15 -23.90
CA VAL A 183 16.58 3.95 -24.30
C VAL A 183 17.84 3.14 -24.07
N ASP A 184 18.81 3.22 -24.99
CA ASP A 184 20.08 2.52 -24.90
C ASP A 184 21.21 3.45 -25.31
N VAL A 185 22.31 3.40 -24.55
CA VAL A 185 23.52 4.19 -24.87
C VAL A 185 24.28 3.55 -26.03
N ASP A 186 24.36 4.25 -27.11
CA ASP A 186 24.95 3.76 -28.36
C ASP A 186 26.43 3.39 -28.18
N CYS A 187 26.79 2.20 -28.65
CA CYS A 187 28.16 1.72 -28.66
C CYS A 187 28.85 1.72 -27.29
N PHE A 188 28.07 1.50 -26.19
CA PHE A 188 28.59 1.60 -24.82
C PHE A 188 29.66 0.53 -24.52
N LYS A 189 29.54 -0.70 -25.06
CA LYS A 189 30.57 -1.71 -24.89
C LYS A 189 31.93 -1.27 -25.47
N PRO A 190 32.05 -0.80 -26.77
CA PRO A 190 33.26 -0.18 -27.27
C PRO A 190 33.75 1.01 -26.42
N PHE A 191 32.86 1.80 -25.82
CA PHE A 191 33.24 2.86 -24.90
C PHE A 191 34.02 2.31 -23.70
N ASN A 192 33.44 1.34 -23.01
CA ASN A 192 34.05 0.67 -21.82
C ASN A 192 35.40 0.01 -22.19
N ASP A 193 35.44 -0.69 -23.34
CA ASP A 193 36.63 -1.42 -23.77
C ASP A 193 37.82 -0.48 -24.03
N ASN A 194 37.57 0.78 -24.41
CA ASN A 194 38.60 1.74 -24.76
C ASN A 194 38.91 2.79 -23.69
N TYR A 195 37.88 3.20 -22.87
CA TYR A 195 38.04 4.23 -21.86
C TYR A 195 38.05 3.68 -20.43
N GLY A 196 37.73 2.40 -20.25
CA GLY A 196 37.67 1.72 -18.96
C GLY A 196 36.30 1.88 -18.26
N HIS A 197 35.98 0.91 -17.39
CA HIS A 197 34.69 0.84 -16.71
C HIS A 197 34.40 2.02 -15.80
N GLN A 198 35.42 2.60 -15.14
CA GLN A 198 35.20 3.77 -14.27
C GLN A 198 34.71 5.00 -15.05
N VAL A 199 35.28 5.22 -16.27
CA VAL A 199 34.83 6.30 -17.15
C VAL A 199 33.43 5.99 -17.69
N GLY A 200 33.14 4.71 -17.97
CA GLY A 200 31.81 4.26 -18.34
C GLY A 200 30.76 4.51 -17.24
N ASP A 201 31.11 4.27 -15.98
CA ASP A 201 30.24 4.53 -14.84
C ASP A 201 29.91 6.05 -14.72
N GLU A 202 30.89 6.92 -14.88
CA GLU A 202 30.66 8.38 -14.89
C GLU A 202 29.82 8.82 -16.09
N CYS A 203 30.03 8.19 -17.25
CA CYS A 203 29.19 8.40 -18.43
C CYS A 203 27.72 8.04 -18.14
N LEU A 204 27.46 6.85 -17.57
CA LEU A 204 26.09 6.43 -17.22
C LEU A 204 25.45 7.36 -16.19
N LYS A 205 26.20 7.86 -15.20
CA LYS A 205 25.70 8.86 -14.24
C LYS A 205 25.31 10.17 -14.94
N ALA A 206 26.12 10.64 -15.89
CA ALA A 206 25.82 11.86 -16.64
C ALA A 206 24.59 11.67 -17.52
N VAL A 207 24.50 10.55 -18.24
CA VAL A 207 23.32 10.19 -19.05
C VAL A 207 22.07 10.13 -18.18
N ALA A 208 22.09 9.38 -17.07
CA ALA A 208 20.95 9.23 -16.17
C ALA A 208 20.41 10.59 -15.67
N ARG A 209 21.30 11.46 -15.21
CA ARG A 209 20.93 12.82 -14.76
C ARG A 209 20.29 13.63 -15.88
N THR A 210 20.83 13.52 -17.09
CA THR A 210 20.31 14.23 -18.26
C THR A 210 18.91 13.74 -18.60
N LEU A 211 18.69 12.42 -18.64
CA LEU A 211 17.39 11.85 -18.92
C LEU A 211 16.34 12.30 -17.87
N GLU A 212 16.70 12.25 -16.59
CA GLU A 212 15.82 12.68 -15.49
C GLU A 212 15.45 14.17 -15.58
N GLN A 213 16.41 15.04 -15.92
CA GLN A 213 16.17 16.48 -16.07
C GLN A 213 15.25 16.85 -17.25
N LYS A 214 15.07 15.95 -18.23
CA LYS A 214 14.15 16.18 -19.36
C LYS A 214 12.72 15.83 -19.04
N LEU A 215 12.46 15.10 -17.95
CA LEU A 215 11.12 14.86 -17.43
C LEU A 215 10.62 16.10 -16.68
N ARG A 216 9.41 16.54 -17.01
CA ARG A 216 8.83 17.79 -16.45
C ARG A 216 7.71 17.55 -15.46
N ARG A 217 7.11 16.37 -15.47
CA ARG A 217 5.95 16.03 -14.62
C ARG A 217 6.37 15.14 -13.47
N PRO A 218 5.86 15.35 -12.26
CA PRO A 218 6.15 14.48 -11.11
C PRO A 218 5.68 13.04 -11.29
N THR A 219 4.77 12.80 -12.24
CA THR A 219 4.23 11.48 -12.58
C THR A 219 5.12 10.69 -13.52
N ASP A 220 6.00 11.40 -14.26
CA ASP A 220 6.93 10.77 -15.18
C ASP A 220 8.05 10.08 -14.38
N LEU A 221 8.50 8.95 -14.87
CA LEU A 221 9.57 8.19 -14.24
C LEU A 221 10.60 7.80 -15.27
N VAL A 222 11.88 8.03 -14.98
CA VAL A 222 13.00 7.38 -15.68
C VAL A 222 13.72 6.45 -14.72
N ALA A 223 14.13 5.29 -15.24
CA ALA A 223 14.82 4.27 -14.48
C ALA A 223 15.98 3.67 -15.30
N ARG A 224 16.97 3.15 -14.59
CA ARG A 224 17.96 2.26 -15.19
C ARG A 224 17.37 0.87 -15.30
N TYR A 225 17.16 0.42 -16.54
CA TYR A 225 16.51 -0.86 -16.82
C TYR A 225 17.51 -2.02 -16.71
N GLY A 226 18.75 -1.81 -17.11
CA GLY A 226 19.87 -2.77 -16.95
C GLY A 226 21.08 -2.38 -17.77
N GLY A 227 22.30 -2.59 -17.26
CA GLY A 227 23.52 -2.25 -17.99
C GLY A 227 23.54 -0.79 -18.43
N GLU A 228 23.53 -0.56 -19.74
CA GLU A 228 23.45 0.74 -20.42
C GLU A 228 22.02 1.13 -20.86
N GLU A 229 21.02 0.35 -20.47
CA GLU A 229 19.62 0.58 -20.86
C GLU A 229 18.86 1.36 -19.80
N PHE A 230 18.05 2.31 -20.27
CA PHE A 230 17.14 3.11 -19.47
C PHE A 230 15.73 2.96 -19.99
N ALA A 231 14.74 3.19 -19.11
CA ALA A 231 13.34 3.18 -19.51
C ALA A 231 12.60 4.34 -18.86
N ALA A 232 11.61 4.91 -19.56
CA ALA A 232 10.78 5.96 -19.00
C ALA A 232 9.30 5.65 -19.17
N VAL A 233 8.52 5.90 -18.11
CA VAL A 233 7.06 5.80 -18.09
C VAL A 233 6.48 7.20 -18.10
N LEU A 234 5.63 7.49 -19.09
CA LEU A 234 4.98 8.78 -19.28
C LEU A 234 3.44 8.60 -19.23
N PRO A 235 2.83 8.72 -18.05
CA PRO A 235 1.37 8.67 -17.92
C PRO A 235 0.70 9.85 -18.64
N GLU A 236 -0.55 9.65 -19.07
CA GLU A 236 -1.38 10.68 -19.70
C GLU A 236 -0.64 11.42 -20.84
N THR A 237 0.14 10.65 -21.63
CA THR A 237 0.98 11.20 -22.70
C THR A 237 0.76 10.39 -23.97
N GLU A 238 0.39 11.08 -25.05
CA GLU A 238 0.23 10.52 -26.38
C GLU A 238 1.57 10.32 -27.09
N LEU A 239 1.58 9.56 -28.19
CA LEU A 239 2.79 9.21 -28.94
C LEU A 239 3.61 10.45 -29.35
N GLU A 240 2.96 11.48 -29.87
CA GLU A 240 3.64 12.72 -30.31
C GLU A 240 4.35 13.43 -29.15
N GLY A 241 3.67 13.54 -28.00
CA GLY A 241 4.27 14.08 -26.77
C GLY A 241 5.45 13.25 -26.27
N ALA A 242 5.34 11.93 -26.33
CA ALA A 242 6.40 11.01 -25.92
C ALA A 242 7.62 11.06 -26.86
N LEU A 243 7.38 11.18 -28.18
CA LEU A 243 8.44 11.40 -29.15
C LEU A 243 9.18 12.71 -28.88
N GLY A 244 8.46 13.78 -28.55
CA GLY A 244 9.07 15.06 -28.15
C GLY A 244 9.97 14.92 -26.92
N VAL A 245 9.53 14.18 -25.89
CA VAL A 245 10.36 13.91 -24.70
C VAL A 245 11.61 13.08 -25.08
N ALA A 246 11.44 12.04 -25.89
CA ALA A 246 12.55 11.20 -26.32
C ALA A 246 13.60 11.98 -27.14
N GLU A 247 13.19 12.88 -28.03
CA GLU A 247 14.12 13.76 -28.75
C GLU A 247 14.84 14.75 -27.84
N LEU A 248 14.14 15.33 -26.85
CA LEU A 248 14.79 16.17 -25.84
C LEU A 248 15.82 15.39 -25.00
N MET A 249 15.58 14.12 -24.72
CA MET A 249 16.52 13.23 -24.06
C MET A 249 17.72 12.97 -24.96
N ARG A 250 17.50 12.61 -26.23
CA ARG A 250 18.54 12.32 -27.20
C ARG A 250 19.47 13.54 -27.40
N ASP A 251 18.89 14.71 -27.72
CA ASP A 251 19.63 15.96 -27.87
C ASP A 251 20.39 16.36 -26.60
N GLY A 252 19.76 16.13 -25.44
CA GLY A 252 20.37 16.40 -24.14
C GLY A 252 21.62 15.56 -23.90
N VAL A 253 21.59 14.28 -24.24
CA VAL A 253 22.76 13.39 -24.10
C VAL A 253 23.83 13.72 -25.12
N GLU A 254 23.49 13.95 -26.38
CA GLU A 254 24.43 14.36 -27.40
C GLU A 254 25.13 15.69 -27.03
N SER A 255 24.38 16.63 -26.43
CA SER A 255 24.89 17.93 -25.95
C SER A 255 25.87 17.83 -24.78
N LEU A 256 25.95 16.68 -24.07
CA LEU A 256 27.00 16.44 -23.06
C LEU A 256 28.38 16.44 -23.67
N ALA A 257 28.47 16.22 -24.98
CA ALA A 257 29.74 16.22 -25.79
C ALA A 257 30.80 15.27 -25.19
N ILE A 258 30.39 14.17 -24.52
CA ILE A 258 31.30 13.16 -23.99
C ILE A 258 31.99 12.48 -25.20
N THR A 259 33.29 12.62 -25.33
CA THR A 259 34.06 12.08 -26.48
C THR A 259 33.91 10.57 -26.57
N HIS A 260 33.52 10.07 -27.75
CA HIS A 260 33.45 8.65 -28.08
C HIS A 260 34.00 8.35 -29.47
N ARG A 261 35.34 8.29 -29.58
CA ARG A 261 36.06 8.13 -30.89
C ARG A 261 35.85 6.74 -31.51
N PHE A 262 35.35 5.78 -30.79
CA PHE A 262 35.15 4.40 -31.22
C PHE A 262 33.66 4.06 -31.49
N SER A 263 32.78 5.06 -31.45
CA SER A 263 31.40 4.92 -31.85
C SER A 263 31.25 5.00 -33.37
N VAL A 264 30.36 4.16 -33.91
CA VAL A 264 29.93 4.19 -35.30
C VAL A 264 28.77 5.15 -35.52
N ALA A 265 28.18 5.71 -34.46
CA ALA A 265 27.04 6.60 -34.53
C ALA A 265 27.43 8.08 -34.59
N ALA A 266 28.40 8.50 -33.75
CA ALA A 266 28.92 9.87 -33.68
C ALA A 266 30.26 9.89 -32.93
N ASN A 267 31.00 11.02 -33.00
CA ASN A 267 32.25 11.18 -32.22
C ASN A 267 32.02 11.47 -30.72
N VAL A 268 30.78 11.47 -30.29
CA VAL A 268 30.36 11.69 -28.91
C VAL A 268 29.39 10.59 -28.50
N VAL A 269 29.17 10.45 -27.19
CA VAL A 269 28.16 9.54 -26.64
C VAL A 269 26.78 9.98 -27.08
N THR A 270 26.00 9.05 -27.62
CA THR A 270 24.63 9.25 -28.06
C THR A 270 23.73 8.15 -27.49
N ILE A 271 22.42 8.32 -27.63
CA ILE A 271 21.42 7.31 -27.28
C ILE A 271 20.51 7.03 -28.47
N SER A 272 20.04 5.81 -28.54
CA SER A 272 18.90 5.41 -29.35
C SER A 272 17.69 5.20 -28.47
N ALA A 273 16.51 5.60 -28.90
CA ALA A 273 15.27 5.44 -28.15
C ALA A 273 14.16 4.83 -29.00
N GLY A 274 13.42 3.88 -28.41
CA GLY A 274 12.16 3.37 -28.92
C GLY A 274 11.01 3.90 -28.10
N VAL A 275 9.97 4.40 -28.74
CA VAL A 275 8.80 5.01 -28.10
C VAL A 275 7.55 4.27 -28.52
N ALA A 276 6.71 3.89 -27.59
CA ALA A 276 5.38 3.35 -27.84
C ALA A 276 4.33 4.06 -26.99
N SER A 277 3.12 4.16 -27.52
CA SER A 277 1.99 4.72 -26.81
C SER A 277 0.75 3.85 -26.99
N MET A 278 -0.06 3.71 -25.96
CA MET A 278 -1.27 2.92 -25.99
C MET A 278 -2.32 3.53 -25.06
N VAL A 279 -3.59 3.44 -25.45
CA VAL A 279 -4.71 3.66 -24.53
C VAL A 279 -5.16 2.29 -24.04
N PRO A 280 -4.93 1.93 -22.76
CA PRO A 280 -5.32 0.62 -22.25
C PRO A 280 -6.84 0.45 -22.26
N ALA A 281 -7.32 -0.69 -22.76
CA ALA A 281 -8.73 -1.03 -22.66
C ALA A 281 -9.13 -1.27 -21.18
N ARG A 282 -10.39 -1.02 -20.85
CA ARG A 282 -10.90 -1.23 -19.50
C ARG A 282 -10.84 -2.71 -19.12
N GLY A 283 -10.12 -3.02 -18.03
CA GLY A 283 -9.92 -4.40 -17.56
C GLY A 283 -8.73 -5.13 -18.20
N ASP A 284 -7.96 -4.51 -19.10
CA ASP A 284 -6.73 -5.06 -19.63
C ASP A 284 -5.60 -4.90 -18.59
N GLU A 285 -5.40 -5.94 -17.78
CA GLU A 285 -4.39 -5.91 -16.71
C GLU A 285 -2.95 -6.14 -17.21
N ASN A 286 -2.77 -6.80 -18.35
CA ASN A 286 -1.46 -7.26 -18.82
C ASN A 286 -1.01 -6.61 -20.15
N GLY A 287 -1.78 -5.70 -20.71
CA GLY A 287 -1.44 -5.06 -22.00
C GLY A 287 -0.16 -4.21 -21.97
N PHE A 288 0.35 -3.88 -20.78
CA PHE A 288 1.65 -3.21 -20.63
C PHE A 288 2.80 -4.02 -21.23
N GLU A 289 2.69 -5.36 -21.34
CA GLU A 289 3.70 -6.20 -21.98
C GLU A 289 3.77 -5.94 -23.50
N ARG A 290 2.62 -5.67 -24.12
CA ARG A 290 2.56 -5.28 -25.54
C ARG A 290 3.16 -3.90 -25.76
N LEU A 291 2.88 -2.96 -24.87
CA LEU A 291 3.46 -1.62 -24.88
C LEU A 291 5.00 -1.70 -24.76
N LEU A 292 5.50 -2.51 -23.82
CA LEU A 292 6.92 -2.73 -23.62
C LEU A 292 7.58 -3.32 -24.88
N LYS A 293 6.98 -4.37 -25.44
CA LYS A 293 7.47 -5.02 -26.67
C LYS A 293 7.51 -4.05 -27.85
N SER A 294 6.45 -3.25 -28.03
CA SER A 294 6.40 -2.26 -29.12
C SER A 294 7.49 -1.19 -28.99
N ALA A 295 7.81 -0.75 -27.76
CA ALA A 295 8.92 0.18 -27.52
C ALA A 295 10.29 -0.47 -27.78
N ASP A 296 10.48 -1.75 -27.40
CA ASP A 296 11.72 -2.48 -27.64
C ASP A 296 11.95 -2.72 -29.14
N ASP A 297 10.92 -3.13 -29.89
CA ASP A 297 10.97 -3.29 -31.35
C ASP A 297 11.30 -1.94 -32.04
N ALA A 298 10.78 -0.82 -31.52
CA ALA A 298 11.11 0.50 -32.00
C ALA A 298 12.57 0.86 -31.73
N LEU A 299 13.11 0.58 -30.52
CA LEU A 299 14.52 0.78 -30.21
C LEU A 299 15.44 -0.02 -31.14
N TYR A 300 15.07 -1.28 -31.41
CA TYR A 300 15.81 -2.10 -32.35
C TYR A 300 15.87 -1.47 -33.75
N ARG A 301 14.75 -0.89 -34.25
CA ARG A 301 14.72 -0.15 -35.51
C ARG A 301 15.62 1.09 -35.48
N ALA A 302 15.60 1.86 -34.39
CA ALA A 302 16.46 3.03 -34.20
C ALA A 302 17.94 2.64 -34.30
N LYS A 303 18.36 1.56 -33.63
CA LYS A 303 19.74 1.03 -33.67
C LYS A 303 20.13 0.57 -35.07
N LYS A 304 19.26 -0.15 -35.79
CA LYS A 304 19.51 -0.60 -37.18
C LYS A 304 19.56 0.50 -38.18
N SER A 305 18.82 1.59 -38.00
CA SER A 305 18.75 2.72 -38.93
C SER A 305 19.92 3.71 -38.78
N GLY A 306 20.93 3.39 -37.96
CA GLY A 306 22.14 4.21 -37.82
C GLY A 306 22.35 4.85 -36.46
N ARG A 307 21.55 4.46 -35.45
CA ARG A 307 21.64 4.96 -34.05
C ARG A 307 21.39 6.47 -33.91
N ASN A 308 21.65 7.03 -32.73
CA ASN A 308 21.47 8.45 -32.40
C ASN A 308 20.12 8.99 -32.87
N ARG A 309 19.03 8.28 -32.58
CA ARG A 309 17.69 8.63 -33.05
C ARG A 309 16.58 8.05 -32.19
N VAL A 310 15.41 8.61 -32.39
CA VAL A 310 14.16 8.10 -31.84
C VAL A 310 13.39 7.36 -32.93
N ALA A 311 12.76 6.25 -32.59
CA ALA A 311 11.82 5.53 -33.46
C ALA A 311 10.50 5.28 -32.72
N ALA A 312 9.38 5.42 -33.44
CA ALA A 312 8.05 5.10 -32.92
C ALA A 312 7.72 3.61 -33.06
N GLY A 313 6.97 3.03 -32.15
CA GLY A 313 6.30 1.73 -32.33
C GLY A 313 5.31 1.78 -33.49
N LEU A 314 5.16 0.67 -34.21
CA LEU A 314 4.21 0.60 -35.30
C LEU A 314 2.77 0.48 -34.72
N GLN A 315 1.82 1.24 -35.30
CA GLN A 315 0.41 1.18 -34.87
C GLN A 315 -0.27 -0.15 -35.25
N ASP A 316 0.22 -0.88 -36.25
CA ASP A 316 -0.38 -2.13 -36.75
C ASP A 316 -0.30 -3.31 -35.76
N ASP A 317 0.60 -3.27 -34.76
CA ASP A 317 0.67 -4.28 -33.69
C ASP A 317 -0.44 -4.09 -32.64
N MET A 318 -1.27 -3.03 -32.73
CA MET A 318 -2.29 -2.69 -31.75
C MET A 318 -3.70 -3.20 -32.07
N GLU A 319 -3.98 -3.56 -33.35
CA GLU A 319 -5.33 -4.00 -33.79
C GLU A 319 -5.58 -5.53 -33.71
N ILE A 320 -4.54 -6.37 -33.52
CA ILE A 320 -4.69 -7.84 -33.53
C ILE A 320 -5.35 -8.40 -32.25
N GLY A 321 -5.59 -7.57 -31.24
CA GLY A 321 -6.20 -7.98 -29.97
C GLY A 321 -7.73 -7.89 -29.89
N LEU A 322 -8.44 -7.47 -30.95
CA LEU A 322 -9.90 -7.26 -30.94
C LEU A 322 -10.70 -8.35 -31.68
N GLN A 323 -10.04 -9.40 -32.18
CA GLN A 323 -10.71 -10.55 -32.81
C GLN A 323 -10.11 -11.87 -32.31
N ALA A 324 -10.43 -12.24 -31.04
CA ALA A 324 -10.39 -13.61 -30.55
C ALA A 324 -11.31 -13.77 -29.35
#